data_ac871682be0958026cda7ccb7bf8e01c
#
_entry.id   ac871682be0958026cda7ccb7bf8e01c
#
_cell.length_a   1.000
_cell.length_b   1.000
_cell.length_c   1.000
_cell.angle_alpha   90.00
_cell.angle_beta   90.00
_cell.angle_gamma   90.00
#
_symmetry.space_group_name_H-M   'P 1'
#
loop_
_entity.id
_entity.type
_entity.pdbx_description
1 polymer ?
#
loop_
_entity_poly.entity_id
_entity_poly.type
_entity_poly.pdbx_seq_one_letter_code
_entity_poly.pdbx_strand_id
1 'polypeptide(L)'
;KSTNNDAARVHFYKGMAILLLCENFQAFPLEENGKMIESKDAINIALSEFNKSYVLNSTGTHAIDIKLALARAYRLSKKKDSAVLAANEALGLSNNYVFSAEYDPINLANRMNLFTVVRNQNDMQPLPRLDFLDPKFANRDGSDPIPVLKSEEAYLILAEAALSNGDLGGTKTYLRNLIQLVKKRNEVPYLDRDPRRNRPNNNNDKVKADASSPALAGLIFKRSNSTVTTYPVSATSVTEEQINSLTDNNEAFRVLYLMRQEILFSEGRRMSDLGIRLP
;
A
#
# COMPACT_ATOMS: atom_id res chain seq x y z
N LYS A 1 5.10 32.61 13.78
CA LYS A 1 3.75 32.51 13.17
C LYS A 1 3.75 31.34 12.21
N SER A 2 2.83 30.38 12.43
CA SER A 2 2.62 29.27 11.50
C SER A 2 2.21 29.82 10.13
N THR A 3 2.79 29.27 9.06
CA THR A 3 2.38 29.62 7.71
C THR A 3 1.12 28.83 7.33
N ASN A 4 0.39 29.27 6.28
CA ASN A 4 -0.73 28.48 5.75
C ASN A 4 -0.29 27.07 5.36
N ASN A 5 0.95 26.90 4.89
CA ASN A 5 1.50 25.58 4.55
C ASN A 5 1.67 24.69 5.78
N ASP A 6 2.14 25.24 6.91
CA ASP A 6 2.28 24.46 8.14
C ASP A 6 0.92 24.04 8.67
N ALA A 7 -0.06 24.95 8.66
CA ALA A 7 -1.44 24.63 9.05
C ALA A 7 -2.07 23.58 8.13
N ALA A 8 -1.84 23.68 6.81
CA ALA A 8 -2.30 22.69 5.85
C ALA A 8 -1.72 21.30 6.15
N ARG A 9 -0.42 21.21 6.43
CA ARG A 9 0.24 19.93 6.80
C ARG A 9 -0.31 19.34 8.10
N VAL A 10 -0.56 20.18 9.12
CA VAL A 10 -1.17 19.70 10.37
C VAL A 10 -2.54 19.09 10.12
N HIS A 11 -3.39 19.75 9.34
CA HIS A 11 -4.69 19.18 8.97
C HIS A 11 -4.56 17.90 8.16
N PHE A 12 -3.63 17.84 7.21
CA PHE A 12 -3.38 16.61 6.43
C PHE A 12 -2.97 15.45 7.32
N TYR A 13 -1.97 15.62 8.20
CA TYR A 13 -1.51 14.52 9.06
C TYR A 13 -2.57 14.12 10.09
N LYS A 14 -3.37 15.06 10.61
CA LYS A 14 -4.50 14.73 11.46
C LYS A 14 -5.54 13.90 10.73
N GLY A 15 -5.88 14.29 9.50
CA GLY A 15 -6.77 13.51 8.63
C GLY A 15 -6.23 12.11 8.35
N MET A 16 -4.93 11.99 8.05
CA MET A 16 -4.27 10.70 7.82
C MET A 16 -4.27 9.80 9.06
N ALA A 17 -3.97 10.35 10.24
CA ALA A 17 -4.01 9.58 11.49
C ALA A 17 -5.42 9.01 11.76
N ILE A 18 -6.46 9.82 11.59
CA ILE A 18 -7.85 9.37 11.77
C ILE A 18 -8.23 8.34 10.71
N LEU A 19 -7.84 8.53 9.45
CA LEU A 19 -8.08 7.56 8.37
C LEU A 19 -7.45 6.20 8.68
N LEU A 20 -6.20 6.19 9.12
CA LEU A 20 -5.49 4.95 9.51
C LEU A 20 -6.17 4.25 10.70
N LEU A 21 -6.68 5.01 11.68
CA LEU A 21 -7.46 4.46 12.77
C LEU A 21 -8.78 3.85 12.27
N CYS A 22 -9.49 4.52 11.37
CA CYS A 22 -10.73 4.02 10.77
C CYS A 22 -10.53 2.71 9.98
N GLU A 23 -9.36 2.50 9.39
CA GLU A 23 -9.05 1.28 8.64
C GLU A 23 -8.73 0.08 9.52
N ASN A 24 -8.29 0.31 10.76
CA ASN A 24 -7.79 -0.75 11.64
C ASN A 24 -8.69 -1.02 12.85
N PHE A 25 -9.56 -0.09 13.23
CA PHE A 25 -10.40 -0.21 14.43
C PHE A 25 -11.85 0.09 14.10
N GLN A 26 -12.77 -0.59 14.75
CA GLN A 26 -14.21 -0.31 14.62
C GLN A 26 -14.63 0.96 15.36
N ALA A 27 -13.99 1.22 16.49
CA ALA A 27 -14.17 2.42 17.29
C ALA A 27 -12.89 2.76 18.05
N PHE A 28 -12.65 4.04 18.31
CA PHE A 28 -11.49 4.54 19.04
C PHE A 28 -11.77 5.93 19.63
N PRO A 29 -11.07 6.35 20.70
CA PRO A 29 -11.15 7.73 21.18
C PRO A 29 -10.28 8.65 20.34
N LEU A 30 -10.70 9.91 20.13
CA LEU A 30 -9.90 10.93 19.44
C LEU A 30 -8.95 11.67 20.39
N GLU A 31 -9.19 11.57 21.69
CA GLU A 31 -8.41 12.20 22.75
C GLU A 31 -8.13 11.15 23.85
N GLU A 32 -7.07 11.36 24.60
CA GLU A 32 -6.73 10.49 25.72
C GLU A 32 -7.90 10.46 26.73
N ASN A 33 -8.32 9.24 27.09
CA ASN A 33 -9.49 9.00 27.94
C ASN A 33 -10.82 9.58 27.40
N GLY A 34 -10.85 9.94 26.11
CA GLY A 34 -12.02 10.47 25.44
C GLY A 34 -13.12 9.41 25.19
N LYS A 35 -14.29 9.88 24.79
CA LYS A 35 -15.39 9.01 24.38
C LYS A 35 -15.04 8.26 23.11
N MET A 36 -15.40 6.97 23.04
CA MET A 36 -15.29 6.17 21.83
C MET A 36 -16.16 6.73 20.71
N ILE A 37 -15.59 6.86 19.53
CA ILE A 37 -16.28 7.21 18.29
C ILE A 37 -16.16 6.05 17.31
N GLU A 38 -17.26 5.68 16.65
CA GLU A 38 -17.24 4.64 15.62
C GLU A 38 -16.53 5.12 14.36
N SER A 39 -15.79 4.23 13.70
CA SER A 39 -15.01 4.56 12.50
C SER A 39 -15.87 5.11 11.37
N LYS A 40 -17.16 4.66 11.25
CA LYS A 40 -18.10 5.21 10.26
C LYS A 40 -18.41 6.70 10.46
N ASP A 41 -18.29 7.21 11.71
CA ASP A 41 -18.50 8.61 12.05
C ASP A 41 -17.17 9.37 12.03
N ALA A 42 -16.10 8.78 12.54
CA ALA A 42 -14.77 9.36 12.58
C ALA A 42 -14.22 9.66 11.17
N ILE A 43 -14.57 8.86 10.15
CA ILE A 43 -14.15 9.08 8.77
C ILE A 43 -14.60 10.44 8.24
N ASN A 44 -15.74 10.98 8.69
CA ASN A 44 -16.20 12.31 8.28
C ASN A 44 -15.30 13.42 8.86
N ILE A 45 -14.71 13.19 10.03
CA ILE A 45 -13.71 14.10 10.60
C ILE A 45 -12.44 14.08 9.75
N ALA A 46 -11.95 12.91 9.33
CA ALA A 46 -10.80 12.81 8.43
C ALA A 46 -11.06 13.56 7.11
N LEU A 47 -12.22 13.36 6.48
CA LEU A 47 -12.63 14.07 5.27
C LEU A 47 -12.66 15.59 5.47
N SER A 48 -13.16 16.06 6.61
CA SER A 48 -13.16 17.48 6.95
C SER A 48 -11.75 18.05 7.10
N GLU A 49 -10.85 17.31 7.75
CA GLU A 49 -9.46 17.73 7.92
C GLU A 49 -8.73 17.79 6.56
N PHE A 50 -8.93 16.83 5.66
CA PHE A 50 -8.38 16.88 4.29
C PHE A 50 -8.90 18.09 3.50
N ASN A 51 -10.19 18.41 3.60
CA ASN A 51 -10.76 19.57 2.93
C ASN A 51 -10.20 20.90 3.49
N LYS A 52 -10.04 21.02 4.83
CA LYS A 52 -9.37 22.20 5.43
C LYS A 52 -7.93 22.32 4.93
N SER A 53 -7.21 21.20 4.87
CA SER A 53 -5.85 21.16 4.33
C SER A 53 -5.79 21.66 2.89
N TYR A 54 -6.72 21.20 2.04
CA TYR A 54 -6.81 21.60 0.64
C TYR A 54 -7.13 23.10 0.45
N VAL A 55 -8.01 23.66 1.28
CA VAL A 55 -8.35 25.09 1.26
C VAL A 55 -7.13 25.94 1.60
N LEU A 56 -6.29 25.48 2.53
CA LEU A 56 -5.09 26.19 2.95
C LEU A 56 -3.93 26.08 1.95
N ASN A 57 -3.80 24.92 1.29
CA ASN A 57 -2.81 24.69 0.24
C ASN A 57 -3.31 23.63 -0.76
N SER A 58 -3.65 24.07 -1.97
CA SER A 58 -4.13 23.23 -3.08
C SER A 58 -3.10 23.09 -4.21
N THR A 59 -1.82 23.24 -3.93
CA THR A 59 -0.76 23.29 -4.97
C THR A 59 0.31 22.22 -4.78
N GLY A 60 1.02 21.92 -5.86
CA GLY A 60 2.16 21.02 -5.88
C GLY A 60 1.83 19.60 -5.42
N THR A 61 2.78 18.95 -4.77
CA THR A 61 2.64 17.57 -4.27
C THR A 61 1.60 17.45 -3.17
N HIS A 62 1.40 18.51 -2.38
CA HIS A 62 0.41 18.53 -1.31
C HIS A 62 -1.03 18.36 -1.82
N ALA A 63 -1.34 18.93 -2.97
CA ALA A 63 -2.63 18.73 -3.61
C ALA A 63 -2.85 17.25 -4.01
N ILE A 64 -1.80 16.59 -4.50
CA ILE A 64 -1.84 15.17 -4.88
C ILE A 64 -2.07 14.31 -3.64
N ASP A 65 -1.32 14.57 -2.55
CA ASP A 65 -1.47 13.88 -1.26
C ASP A 65 -2.91 13.91 -0.78
N ILE A 66 -3.52 15.11 -0.78
CA ILE A 66 -4.89 15.28 -0.31
C ILE A 66 -5.88 14.55 -1.21
N LYS A 67 -5.73 14.63 -2.55
CA LYS A 67 -6.66 13.97 -3.48
C LYS A 67 -6.59 12.43 -3.36
N LEU A 68 -5.39 11.87 -3.19
CA LEU A 68 -5.22 10.44 -2.93
C LEU A 68 -5.82 10.03 -1.57
N ALA A 69 -5.59 10.82 -0.53
CA ALA A 69 -6.16 10.58 0.79
C ALA A 69 -7.69 10.66 0.79
N LEU A 70 -8.26 11.65 0.08
CA LEU A 70 -9.71 11.79 -0.12
C LEU A 70 -10.29 10.59 -0.88
N ALA A 71 -9.66 10.16 -1.99
CA ALA A 71 -10.11 9.00 -2.75
C ALA A 71 -10.20 7.75 -1.88
N ARG A 72 -9.16 7.50 -1.07
CA ARG A 72 -9.09 6.39 -0.11
C ARG A 72 -10.15 6.52 1.00
N ALA A 73 -10.33 7.70 1.59
CA ALA A 73 -11.33 7.93 2.63
C ALA A 73 -12.76 7.80 2.11
N TYR A 74 -13.04 8.30 0.90
CA TYR A 74 -14.35 8.13 0.25
C TYR A 74 -14.64 6.67 -0.10
N ARG A 75 -13.62 5.93 -0.59
CA ARG A 75 -13.76 4.49 -0.80
C ARG A 75 -14.12 3.76 0.50
N LEU A 76 -13.40 4.03 1.58
CA LEU A 76 -13.65 3.43 2.90
C LEU A 76 -15.06 3.75 3.40
N SER A 77 -15.54 4.98 3.19
CA SER A 77 -16.89 5.42 3.55
C SER A 77 -17.98 5.04 2.55
N LYS A 78 -17.66 4.23 1.52
CA LYS A 78 -18.58 3.76 0.46
C LYS A 78 -19.21 4.89 -0.37
N LYS A 79 -18.56 6.05 -0.45
CA LYS A 79 -18.98 7.20 -1.27
C LYS A 79 -18.35 7.09 -2.66
N LYS A 80 -18.86 6.16 -3.49
CA LYS A 80 -18.28 5.76 -4.77
C LYS A 80 -17.98 6.95 -5.69
N ASP A 81 -18.95 7.80 -5.97
CA ASP A 81 -18.78 8.90 -6.93
C ASP A 81 -17.72 9.90 -6.46
N SER A 82 -17.69 10.22 -5.17
CA SER A 82 -16.66 11.08 -4.58
C SER A 82 -15.26 10.43 -4.64
N ALA A 83 -15.17 9.11 -4.44
CA ALA A 83 -13.92 8.37 -4.56
C ALA A 83 -13.39 8.40 -5.99
N VAL A 84 -14.25 8.19 -6.98
CA VAL A 84 -13.93 8.28 -8.41
C VAL A 84 -13.46 9.68 -8.80
N LEU A 85 -14.18 10.72 -8.35
CA LEU A 85 -13.80 12.10 -8.62
C LEU A 85 -12.39 12.41 -8.06
N ALA A 86 -12.17 12.11 -6.78
CA ALA A 86 -10.89 12.40 -6.12
C ALA A 86 -9.74 11.58 -6.74
N ALA A 87 -9.98 10.32 -7.14
CA ALA A 87 -8.99 9.49 -7.82
C ALA A 87 -8.61 10.05 -9.19
N ASN A 88 -9.59 10.49 -9.99
CA ASN A 88 -9.33 11.13 -11.28
C ASN A 88 -8.57 12.46 -11.12
N GLU A 89 -8.94 13.29 -10.16
CA GLU A 89 -8.23 14.53 -9.87
C GLU A 89 -6.78 14.26 -9.46
N ALA A 90 -6.52 13.26 -8.61
CA ALA A 90 -5.17 12.87 -8.23
C ALA A 90 -4.34 12.42 -9.44
N LEU A 91 -4.89 11.54 -10.28
CA LEU A 91 -4.21 11.07 -11.50
C LEU A 91 -4.02 12.18 -12.54
N GLY A 92 -4.92 13.15 -12.61
CA GLY A 92 -4.79 14.34 -13.45
C GLY A 92 -3.63 15.23 -13.01
N LEU A 93 -3.33 15.28 -11.70
CA LEU A 93 -2.18 16.01 -11.17
C LEU A 93 -0.88 15.22 -11.36
N SER A 94 -0.90 13.90 -11.07
CA SER A 94 0.24 13.01 -11.31
C SER A 94 -0.21 11.54 -11.36
N ASN A 95 0.14 10.87 -12.42
CA ASN A 95 -0.20 9.46 -12.63
C ASN A 95 0.87 8.46 -12.13
N ASN A 96 1.96 8.93 -11.56
CA ASN A 96 3.06 8.11 -11.04
C ASN A 96 3.52 8.50 -9.63
N TYR A 97 2.71 9.24 -8.91
CA TYR A 97 3.04 9.80 -7.60
C TYR A 97 3.17 8.72 -6.52
N VAL A 98 4.09 8.95 -5.58
CA VAL A 98 4.25 8.18 -4.34
C VAL A 98 4.57 9.14 -3.21
N PHE A 99 3.82 9.03 -2.13
CA PHE A 99 4.14 9.61 -0.83
C PHE A 99 4.49 8.48 0.12
N SER A 100 5.70 8.51 0.68
CA SER A 100 6.20 7.50 1.60
C SER A 100 6.42 8.05 2.99
N ALA A 101 6.26 7.20 4.00
CA ALA A 101 6.80 7.43 5.32
C ALA A 101 8.29 7.09 5.27
N GLU A 102 9.11 8.09 5.49
CA GLU A 102 10.57 7.97 5.57
C GLU A 102 11.01 7.60 6.98
N TYR A 103 12.07 6.82 7.09
CA TYR A 103 12.59 6.34 8.36
C TYR A 103 14.06 6.71 8.53
N ASP A 104 14.43 7.03 9.75
CA ASP A 104 15.80 7.23 10.18
C ASP A 104 16.23 6.00 11.00
N PRO A 105 17.24 5.24 10.56
CA PRO A 105 17.65 4.01 11.23
C PRO A 105 18.13 4.22 12.68
N ILE A 106 18.53 5.43 13.05
CA ILE A 106 19.01 5.77 14.39
C ILE A 106 17.87 6.22 15.29
N ASN A 107 17.05 7.18 14.79
CA ASN A 107 16.06 7.87 15.62
C ASN A 107 14.65 7.28 15.47
N LEU A 108 14.30 6.78 14.30
CA LEU A 108 12.97 6.27 13.98
C LEU A 108 13.06 5.15 12.93
N ALA A 109 13.57 4.00 13.32
CA ALA A 109 13.73 2.87 12.41
C ALA A 109 12.38 2.25 12.02
N ASN A 110 12.29 1.82 10.77
CA ASN A 110 11.17 1.04 10.27
C ASN A 110 11.15 -0.35 10.94
N ARG A 111 10.26 -0.52 11.91
CA ARG A 111 10.14 -1.74 12.69
C ARG A 111 9.71 -2.94 11.83
N MET A 112 8.85 -2.74 10.84
CA MET A 112 8.46 -3.80 9.92
C MET A 112 9.66 -4.29 9.10
N ASN A 113 10.47 -3.37 8.60
CA ASN A 113 11.71 -3.71 7.91
C ASN A 113 12.66 -4.51 8.82
N LEU A 114 12.89 -4.04 10.05
CA LEU A 114 13.74 -4.75 11.00
C LEU A 114 13.22 -6.16 11.32
N PHE A 115 11.93 -6.34 11.51
CA PHE A 115 11.34 -7.65 11.81
C PHE A 115 11.36 -8.60 10.62
N THR A 116 11.25 -8.10 9.40
CA THR A 116 11.22 -8.94 8.20
C THR A 116 12.61 -9.29 7.69
N VAL A 117 13.55 -8.33 7.70
CA VAL A 117 14.90 -8.51 7.13
C VAL A 117 15.94 -8.93 8.17
N VAL A 118 15.98 -8.28 9.33
CA VAL A 118 17.07 -8.48 10.31
C VAL A 118 16.90 -9.77 11.12
N ARG A 119 15.69 -10.10 11.49
CA ARG A 119 15.32 -11.39 12.10
C ARG A 119 16.18 -11.85 13.26
N ASN A 120 16.40 -10.98 14.21
CA ASN A 120 17.19 -11.30 15.38
C ASN A 120 16.55 -12.33 16.32
N GLN A 121 15.25 -12.62 16.14
CA GLN A 121 14.50 -13.55 17.01
C GLN A 121 13.69 -14.50 16.13
N ASN A 122 13.98 -15.78 16.26
CA ASN A 122 13.29 -16.84 15.49
C ASN A 122 11.80 -16.99 15.83
N ASP A 123 11.38 -16.48 16.97
CA ASP A 123 10.10 -16.78 17.61
C ASP A 123 8.94 -16.01 16.99
N MET A 124 9.22 -14.96 16.20
CA MET A 124 8.19 -14.08 15.63
C MET A 124 7.94 -14.28 14.14
N GLN A 125 8.52 -15.29 13.55
CA GLN A 125 8.40 -15.51 12.11
C GLN A 125 7.64 -16.76 11.77
N PRO A 126 6.47 -16.63 11.11
CA PRO A 126 5.81 -17.77 10.51
C PRO A 126 6.71 -18.40 9.42
N LEU A 127 6.70 -19.71 9.30
CA LEU A 127 7.25 -20.40 8.15
C LEU A 127 6.20 -20.42 7.02
N PRO A 128 6.57 -20.15 5.76
CA PRO A 128 7.90 -19.76 5.25
C PRO A 128 8.31 -18.34 5.69
N ARG A 129 9.57 -18.02 5.56
CA ARG A 129 10.16 -16.73 6.00
C ARG A 129 9.49 -15.53 5.32
N LEU A 130 9.30 -14.44 6.08
CA LEU A 130 8.64 -13.24 5.57
C LEU A 130 9.39 -12.54 4.43
N ASP A 131 10.73 -12.68 4.34
CA ASP A 131 11.51 -12.16 3.21
C ASP A 131 11.11 -12.78 1.85
N PHE A 132 10.47 -13.95 1.87
CA PHE A 132 9.84 -14.49 0.68
C PHE A 132 8.47 -13.85 0.39
N LEU A 133 7.82 -13.35 1.42
CA LEU A 133 6.48 -12.80 1.35
C LEU A 133 6.50 -11.28 1.28
N ASP A 134 7.61 -10.65 1.71
CA ASP A 134 7.76 -9.21 1.68
C ASP A 134 8.77 -8.77 0.61
N PRO A 135 8.27 -8.40 -0.55
CA PRO A 135 9.12 -7.94 -1.64
C PRO A 135 9.61 -6.51 -1.48
N LYS A 136 9.21 -5.78 -0.43
CA LYS A 136 9.46 -4.34 -0.31
C LYS A 136 10.73 -4.00 0.44
N PHE A 137 11.09 -4.80 1.44
CA PHE A 137 12.16 -4.47 2.35
C PHE A 137 13.47 -5.13 1.95
N ALA A 138 14.46 -4.31 1.82
CA ALA A 138 15.76 -4.70 1.31
C ALA A 138 16.88 -4.40 2.28
N ASN A 139 16.83 -3.26 2.95
CA ASN A 139 17.88 -2.81 3.85
C ASN A 139 17.74 -3.45 5.24
N ARG A 140 18.89 -3.69 5.88
CA ARG A 140 18.92 -4.31 7.20
C ARG A 140 18.82 -3.31 8.34
N ASP A 141 19.02 -2.05 8.07
CA ASP A 141 19.14 -1.00 9.08
C ASP A 141 17.81 -0.39 9.51
N GLY A 142 16.72 -0.77 8.86
CA GLY A 142 15.40 -0.18 9.14
C GLY A 142 15.17 1.16 8.45
N SER A 143 15.91 1.47 7.39
CA SER A 143 15.76 2.71 6.63
C SER A 143 14.75 2.63 5.49
N ASP A 144 14.25 1.43 5.13
CA ASP A 144 13.34 1.27 4.00
C ASP A 144 12.04 2.05 4.21
N PRO A 145 11.65 2.91 3.28
CA PRO A 145 10.41 3.68 3.37
C PRO A 145 9.18 2.77 3.14
N ILE A 146 8.04 3.22 3.65
CA ILE A 146 6.75 2.58 3.38
C ILE A 146 5.88 3.53 2.56
N PRO A 147 5.43 3.13 1.34
CA PRO A 147 4.44 3.90 0.59
C PRO A 147 3.14 4.05 1.39
N VAL A 148 2.70 5.29 1.56
CA VAL A 148 1.47 5.63 2.30
C VAL A 148 0.34 5.99 1.34
N LEU A 149 0.63 6.81 0.33
CA LEU A 149 -0.28 7.18 -0.74
C LEU A 149 0.45 7.02 -2.08
N LYS A 150 -0.22 6.47 -3.07
CA LYS A 150 0.36 6.28 -4.40
C LYS A 150 -0.70 6.20 -5.50
N SER A 151 -0.31 6.58 -6.72
CA SER A 151 -1.20 6.60 -7.89
C SER A 151 -1.80 5.24 -8.21
N GLU A 152 -1.12 4.15 -7.87
CA GLU A 152 -1.64 2.79 -8.02
C GLU A 152 -2.97 2.58 -7.30
N GLU A 153 -3.12 3.15 -6.08
CA GLU A 153 -4.38 3.02 -5.33
C GLU A 153 -5.54 3.75 -6.03
N ALA A 154 -5.27 4.89 -6.68
CA ALA A 154 -6.28 5.59 -7.48
C ALA A 154 -6.76 4.74 -8.67
N TYR A 155 -5.85 4.09 -9.41
CA TYR A 155 -6.25 3.17 -10.48
C TYR A 155 -7.07 1.97 -9.96
N LEU A 156 -6.71 1.43 -8.80
CA LEU A 156 -7.47 0.34 -8.17
C LEU A 156 -8.88 0.79 -7.77
N ILE A 157 -9.05 2.00 -7.26
CA ILE A 157 -10.35 2.59 -6.92
C ILE A 157 -11.21 2.77 -8.19
N LEU A 158 -10.62 3.28 -9.26
CA LEU A 158 -11.32 3.46 -10.53
C LEU A 158 -11.74 2.14 -11.17
N ALA A 159 -10.86 1.14 -11.14
CA ALA A 159 -11.18 -0.21 -11.62
C ALA A 159 -12.31 -0.85 -10.80
N GLU A 160 -12.30 -0.71 -9.47
CA GLU A 160 -13.34 -1.19 -8.57
C GLU A 160 -14.69 -0.50 -8.86
N ALA A 161 -14.68 0.81 -9.08
CA ALA A 161 -15.88 1.58 -9.41
C ALA A 161 -16.47 1.18 -10.77
N ALA A 162 -15.64 1.02 -11.81
CA ALA A 162 -16.06 0.54 -13.12
C ALA A 162 -16.68 -0.85 -13.02
N LEU A 163 -16.03 -1.77 -12.30
CA LEU A 163 -16.52 -3.12 -12.08
C LEU A 163 -17.88 -3.12 -11.36
N SER A 164 -18.05 -2.27 -10.35
CA SER A 164 -19.30 -2.14 -9.61
C SER A 164 -20.47 -1.63 -10.46
N ASN A 165 -20.17 -0.98 -11.58
CA ASN A 165 -21.14 -0.55 -12.58
C ASN A 165 -21.36 -1.59 -13.70
N GLY A 166 -20.71 -2.75 -13.65
CA GLY A 166 -20.72 -3.76 -14.70
C GLY A 166 -19.90 -3.38 -15.94
N ASP A 167 -19.09 -2.31 -15.86
CA ASP A 167 -18.23 -1.87 -16.95
C ASP A 167 -16.92 -2.66 -16.97
N LEU A 168 -16.95 -3.85 -17.57
CA LEU A 168 -15.77 -4.69 -17.74
C LEU A 168 -14.71 -4.02 -18.63
N GLY A 169 -15.13 -3.26 -19.64
CA GLY A 169 -14.23 -2.55 -20.55
C GLY A 169 -13.41 -1.47 -19.83
N GLY A 170 -14.07 -0.64 -19.05
CA GLY A 170 -13.45 0.36 -18.20
C GLY A 170 -12.53 -0.27 -17.16
N THR A 171 -12.99 -1.35 -16.50
CA THR A 171 -12.17 -2.11 -15.54
C THR A 171 -10.85 -2.58 -16.16
N LYS A 172 -10.91 -3.25 -17.32
CA LYS A 172 -9.70 -3.68 -18.06
C LYS A 172 -8.78 -2.51 -18.39
N THR A 173 -9.34 -1.37 -18.75
CA THR A 173 -8.56 -0.18 -19.11
C THR A 173 -7.78 0.34 -17.90
N TYR A 174 -8.42 0.48 -16.74
CA TYR A 174 -7.73 0.91 -15.53
C TYR A 174 -6.68 -0.09 -15.05
N LEU A 175 -6.96 -1.39 -15.13
CA LEU A 175 -6.00 -2.43 -14.75
C LEU A 175 -4.78 -2.46 -15.69
N ARG A 176 -4.95 -2.25 -16.99
CA ARG A 176 -3.83 -2.11 -17.95
C ARG A 176 -2.96 -0.88 -17.63
N ASN A 177 -3.60 0.28 -17.38
CA ASN A 177 -2.87 1.48 -17.00
C ASN A 177 -2.06 1.26 -15.71
N LEU A 178 -2.64 0.54 -14.76
CA LEU A 178 -1.98 0.16 -13.51
C LEU A 178 -0.76 -0.74 -13.75
N ILE A 179 -0.86 -1.76 -14.61
CA ILE A 179 0.30 -2.61 -14.97
C ILE A 179 1.39 -1.76 -15.61
N GLN A 180 1.05 -0.85 -16.52
CA GLN A 180 2.04 0.02 -17.15
C GLN A 180 2.74 0.93 -16.13
N LEU A 181 2.04 1.38 -15.10
CA LEU A 181 2.63 2.13 -13.99
C LEU A 181 3.57 1.24 -13.16
N VAL A 182 3.11 0.07 -12.75
CA VAL A 182 3.89 -0.87 -11.94
C VAL A 182 5.18 -1.29 -12.64
N LYS A 183 5.13 -1.55 -13.96
CA LYS A 183 6.33 -1.88 -14.76
C LYS A 183 7.40 -0.77 -14.79
N LYS A 184 7.04 0.47 -14.48
CA LYS A 184 7.96 1.61 -14.41
C LYS A 184 8.57 1.81 -13.03
N ARG A 185 8.12 1.05 -12.01
CA ARG A 185 8.66 1.14 -10.67
C ARG A 185 10.02 0.46 -10.58
N ASN A 186 10.87 1.00 -9.71
CA ASN A 186 12.21 0.47 -9.51
C ASN A 186 12.15 -0.95 -8.93
N GLU A 187 12.99 -1.81 -9.48
CA GLU A 187 13.33 -3.12 -8.95
C GLU A 187 14.72 -3.02 -8.31
N VAL A 188 14.87 -3.61 -7.11
CA VAL A 188 16.16 -3.64 -6.41
C VAL A 188 16.60 -5.09 -6.23
N PRO A 189 17.62 -5.55 -6.98
CA PRO A 189 18.14 -6.90 -6.84
C PRO A 189 19.04 -7.02 -5.61
N TYR A 190 18.93 -8.13 -4.90
CA TYR A 190 19.78 -8.50 -3.77
C TYR A 190 20.38 -9.87 -3.96
N LEU A 191 21.61 -10.04 -3.50
CA LEU A 191 22.21 -11.37 -3.38
C LEU A 191 21.48 -12.11 -2.25
N ASP A 192 20.94 -13.28 -2.56
CA ASP A 192 20.20 -14.11 -1.60
C ASP A 192 21.11 -14.58 -0.43
N ARG A 193 22.41 -14.67 -0.69
CA ARG A 193 23.45 -14.98 0.30
C ARG A 193 24.01 -13.76 1.01
N ASP A 194 23.48 -12.57 0.78
CA ASP A 194 23.94 -11.39 1.51
C ASP A 194 23.75 -11.61 3.02
N PRO A 195 24.78 -11.46 3.83
CA PRO A 195 24.70 -11.63 5.29
C PRO A 195 23.62 -10.77 5.94
N ARG A 196 23.24 -9.67 5.29
CA ARG A 196 22.15 -8.81 5.75
C ARG A 196 20.78 -9.49 5.69
N ARG A 197 20.64 -10.53 4.87
CA ARG A 197 19.39 -11.31 4.71
C ARG A 197 19.48 -12.67 5.40
N ASN A 198 20.64 -13.06 5.90
CA ASN A 198 20.81 -14.31 6.60
C ASN A 198 20.29 -14.22 8.04
N ARG A 199 19.70 -15.29 8.51
CA ARG A 199 19.35 -15.39 9.92
C ARG A 199 20.61 -15.35 10.79
N PRO A 200 20.66 -14.52 11.84
CA PRO A 200 21.88 -14.29 12.60
C PRO A 200 22.44 -15.53 13.30
N ASN A 201 21.63 -16.52 13.60
CA ASN A 201 22.01 -17.61 14.51
C ASN A 201 22.33 -18.93 13.84
N ASN A 202 22.61 -18.95 12.54
CA ASN A 202 23.01 -20.18 11.86
C ASN A 202 22.14 -21.39 12.21
N ASN A 203 20.96 -21.15 12.76
CA ASN A 203 20.08 -22.21 13.18
C ASN A 203 19.73 -23.03 11.95
N ASN A 204 19.75 -24.31 12.12
CA ASN A 204 19.34 -25.36 11.19
C ASN A 204 17.90 -25.21 10.70
N ASP A 205 17.40 -24.00 10.67
CA ASP A 205 16.10 -23.67 10.11
C ASP A 205 16.09 -24.02 8.64
N LYS A 206 15.40 -25.06 8.38
CA LYS A 206 15.35 -25.79 7.10
C LYS A 206 14.69 -25.01 5.96
N VAL A 207 14.14 -23.84 6.24
CA VAL A 207 13.61 -22.95 5.21
C VAL A 207 14.68 -21.96 4.83
N LYS A 208 15.49 -22.32 3.89
CA LYS A 208 16.56 -21.48 3.35
C LYS A 208 16.02 -20.69 2.17
N ALA A 209 16.08 -19.38 2.29
CA ALA A 209 16.00 -18.50 1.15
C ALA A 209 17.40 -18.34 0.56
N ASP A 210 17.99 -19.40 0.08
CA ASP A 210 19.28 -19.35 -0.61
C ASP A 210 19.13 -19.63 -2.10
N ALA A 211 20.21 -19.39 -2.84
CA ALA A 211 20.25 -19.57 -4.28
C ALA A 211 19.95 -21.01 -4.73
N SER A 212 20.08 -21.99 -3.85
CA SER A 212 19.81 -23.40 -4.13
C SER A 212 18.35 -23.79 -3.89
N SER A 213 17.58 -22.93 -3.24
CA SER A 213 16.15 -23.21 -3.02
C SER A 213 15.39 -23.08 -4.34
N PRO A 214 14.43 -23.98 -4.63
CA PRO A 214 13.60 -23.84 -5.80
C PRO A 214 12.89 -22.48 -5.79
N ALA A 215 12.69 -21.92 -6.98
CA ALA A 215 11.86 -20.74 -7.12
C ALA A 215 10.51 -21.00 -6.46
N LEU A 216 10.21 -20.30 -5.38
CA LEU A 216 8.88 -20.37 -4.81
C LEU A 216 7.93 -19.68 -5.77
N ALA A 217 6.85 -20.36 -6.10
CA ALA A 217 5.73 -19.77 -6.79
C ALA A 217 5.07 -18.76 -5.86
N GLY A 218 5.70 -17.62 -5.73
CA GLY A 218 5.20 -16.45 -5.01
C GLY A 218 4.76 -15.41 -6.00
N LEU A 219 3.71 -14.71 -5.65
CA LEU A 219 2.99 -13.82 -6.54
C LEU A 219 3.87 -12.75 -7.19
N ILE A 220 4.78 -12.15 -6.47
CA ILE A 220 5.61 -11.05 -6.94
C ILE A 220 7.09 -11.30 -6.70
N PHE A 221 7.44 -12.55 -6.47
CA PHE A 221 8.78 -12.93 -6.09
C PHE A 221 9.54 -13.45 -7.30
N LYS A 222 10.50 -12.68 -7.78
CA LYS A 222 11.45 -13.13 -8.79
C LYS A 222 12.71 -13.61 -8.11
N ARG A 223 13.08 -14.85 -8.36
CA ARG A 223 14.34 -15.41 -7.96
C ARG A 223 15.06 -15.96 -9.16
N SER A 224 16.31 -15.57 -9.33
CA SER A 224 17.18 -16.02 -10.40
C SER A 224 18.55 -16.32 -9.80
N ASN A 225 18.95 -17.59 -9.82
CA ASN A 225 20.22 -18.07 -9.26
C ASN A 225 20.42 -17.66 -7.80
N SER A 226 21.26 -16.63 -7.56
CA SER A 226 21.58 -16.12 -6.23
C SER A 226 20.92 -14.77 -5.94
N THR A 227 20.02 -14.30 -6.80
CA THR A 227 19.47 -12.95 -6.69
C THR A 227 17.98 -13.00 -6.36
N VAL A 228 17.58 -12.23 -5.37
CA VAL A 228 16.20 -11.93 -5.01
C VAL A 228 15.91 -10.49 -5.40
N THR A 229 14.78 -10.24 -6.03
CA THR A 229 14.35 -8.89 -6.39
C THR A 229 13.33 -8.37 -5.40
N THR A 230 13.56 -7.19 -4.86
CA THR A 230 12.56 -6.46 -4.07
C THR A 230 11.95 -5.34 -4.89
N TYR A 231 10.74 -4.96 -4.50
CA TYR A 231 9.90 -3.97 -5.18
C TYR A 231 9.45 -2.91 -4.16
N PRO A 232 10.25 -1.87 -3.91
CA PRO A 232 9.98 -0.94 -2.81
C PRO A 232 8.63 -0.22 -2.89
N VAL A 233 8.12 0.01 -4.10
CA VAL A 233 6.84 0.71 -4.28
C VAL A 233 5.70 -0.25 -4.57
N SER A 234 5.79 -0.99 -5.67
CA SER A 234 4.73 -1.91 -6.07
C SER A 234 5.21 -2.95 -7.07
N ALA A 235 4.58 -4.11 -7.04
CA ALA A 235 4.70 -5.16 -8.04
C ALA A 235 3.38 -5.92 -8.17
N THR A 236 3.20 -6.65 -9.26
CA THR A 236 2.08 -7.57 -9.46
C THR A 236 2.50 -8.76 -10.31
N SER A 237 1.96 -9.93 -10.02
CA SER A 237 2.11 -11.13 -10.85
C SER A 237 1.13 -11.14 -12.03
N VAL A 238 0.12 -10.27 -12.00
CA VAL A 238 -0.90 -10.19 -13.05
C VAL A 238 -0.30 -9.61 -14.32
N THR A 239 -0.59 -10.27 -15.45
CA THR A 239 -0.10 -9.86 -16.77
C THR A 239 -1.19 -9.15 -17.58
N GLU A 240 -0.78 -8.46 -18.64
CA GLU A 240 -1.72 -7.83 -19.56
C GLU A 240 -2.59 -8.86 -20.30
N GLU A 241 -2.02 -10.03 -20.62
CA GLU A 241 -2.74 -11.13 -21.25
C GLU A 241 -3.86 -11.63 -20.35
N GLN A 242 -3.61 -11.79 -19.05
CA GLN A 242 -4.64 -12.15 -18.08
C GLN A 242 -5.76 -11.11 -18.01
N ILE A 243 -5.45 -9.82 -18.05
CA ILE A 243 -6.47 -8.76 -18.08
C ILE A 243 -7.25 -8.79 -19.40
N ASN A 244 -6.57 -8.97 -20.51
CA ASN A 244 -7.22 -9.00 -21.83
C ASN A 244 -8.16 -10.20 -21.98
N SER A 245 -7.83 -11.33 -21.37
CA SER A 245 -8.62 -12.58 -21.42
C SER A 245 -9.86 -12.56 -20.50
N LEU A 246 -10.01 -11.58 -19.61
CA LEU A 246 -11.19 -11.50 -18.73
C LEU A 246 -12.48 -11.45 -19.55
N THR A 247 -13.43 -12.31 -19.22
CA THR A 247 -14.71 -12.41 -19.93
C THR A 247 -15.90 -12.00 -19.10
N ASP A 248 -15.77 -12.05 -17.78
CA ASP A 248 -16.86 -11.70 -16.85
C ASP A 248 -16.39 -10.90 -15.62
N ASN A 249 -17.35 -10.35 -14.91
CA ASN A 249 -17.11 -9.51 -13.74
C ASN A 249 -16.54 -10.28 -12.54
N ASN A 250 -16.80 -11.59 -12.39
CA ASN A 250 -16.27 -12.36 -11.27
C ASN A 250 -14.77 -12.64 -11.45
N GLU A 251 -14.35 -12.95 -12.67
CA GLU A 251 -12.93 -13.06 -13.00
C GLU A 251 -12.21 -11.71 -12.79
N ALA A 252 -12.81 -10.62 -13.29
CA ALA A 252 -12.27 -9.28 -13.12
C ALA A 252 -12.16 -8.90 -11.64
N PHE A 253 -13.14 -9.27 -10.81
CA PHE A 253 -13.10 -9.05 -9.37
C PHE A 253 -11.93 -9.80 -8.71
N ARG A 254 -11.71 -11.07 -9.09
CA ARG A 254 -10.59 -11.87 -8.54
C ARG A 254 -9.25 -11.25 -8.91
N VAL A 255 -9.07 -10.83 -10.17
CA VAL A 255 -7.84 -10.19 -10.65
C VAL A 255 -7.61 -8.84 -9.97
N LEU A 256 -8.62 -7.99 -9.90
CA LEU A 256 -8.56 -6.72 -9.19
C LEU A 256 -8.14 -6.91 -7.72
N TYR A 257 -8.75 -7.88 -7.06
CA TYR A 257 -8.44 -8.16 -5.66
C TYR A 257 -7.02 -8.71 -5.47
N LEU A 258 -6.56 -9.57 -6.36
CA LEU A 258 -5.18 -10.05 -6.36
C LEU A 258 -4.20 -8.89 -6.52
N MET A 259 -4.41 -8.03 -7.51
CA MET A 259 -3.58 -6.84 -7.72
C MET A 259 -3.58 -5.92 -6.50
N ARG A 260 -4.73 -5.71 -5.84
CA ARG A 260 -4.77 -4.93 -4.60
C ARG A 260 -3.90 -5.53 -3.51
N GLN A 261 -3.97 -6.85 -3.31
CA GLN A 261 -3.16 -7.51 -2.29
C GLN A 261 -1.66 -7.43 -2.56
N GLU A 262 -1.26 -7.60 -3.81
CA GLU A 262 0.14 -7.55 -4.21
C GLU A 262 0.70 -6.12 -4.18
N ILE A 263 0.00 -5.18 -4.81
CA ILE A 263 0.44 -3.79 -4.95
C ILE A 263 0.47 -3.05 -3.61
N LEU A 264 -0.50 -3.33 -2.73
CA LEU A 264 -0.62 -2.68 -1.41
C LEU A 264 -0.06 -3.56 -0.27
N PHE A 265 0.75 -4.57 -0.60
CA PHE A 265 1.35 -5.45 0.39
C PHE A 265 2.18 -4.68 1.41
N SER A 266 2.04 -5.00 2.69
CA SER A 266 2.71 -4.34 3.83
C SER A 266 2.42 -2.83 3.98
N GLU A 267 1.33 -2.31 3.40
CA GLU A 267 0.94 -0.89 3.48
C GLU A 267 -0.28 -0.64 4.39
N GLY A 268 -0.65 -1.62 5.20
CA GLY A 268 -1.75 -1.49 6.17
C GLY A 268 -3.17 -1.55 5.58
N ARG A 269 -3.33 -2.01 4.32
CA ARG A 269 -4.65 -2.06 3.65
C ARG A 269 -5.43 -3.34 3.90
N ARG A 270 -4.78 -4.37 4.43
CA ARG A 270 -5.34 -5.73 4.53
C ARG A 270 -6.66 -5.79 5.28
N MET A 271 -6.76 -5.10 6.41
CA MET A 271 -7.96 -5.15 7.25
C MET A 271 -9.16 -4.50 6.57
N SER A 272 -8.97 -3.35 5.93
CA SER A 272 -10.03 -2.67 5.18
C SER A 272 -10.50 -3.48 3.97
N ASP A 273 -9.59 -4.18 3.29
CA ASP A 273 -9.92 -5.02 2.14
C ASP A 273 -10.63 -6.32 2.55
N LEU A 274 -10.31 -6.89 3.71
CA LEU A 274 -11.03 -8.04 4.27
C LEU A 274 -12.46 -7.68 4.70
N GLY A 275 -12.64 -6.51 5.31
CA GLY A 275 -13.95 -6.02 5.74
C GLY A 275 -14.97 -5.81 4.61
N ILE A 276 -14.50 -5.65 3.38
CA ILE A 276 -15.36 -5.53 2.20
C ILE A 276 -15.99 -6.86 1.78
N ARG A 277 -15.41 -7.99 2.20
CA ARG A 277 -15.82 -9.33 1.79
C ARG A 277 -16.76 -10.05 2.75
N LEU A 278 -16.89 -9.57 3.95
CA LEU A 278 -17.84 -10.14 4.90
C LEU A 278 -19.22 -9.58 4.57
N PRO A 279 -20.21 -10.45 4.32
CA PRO A 279 -21.56 -10.04 4.05
C PRO A 279 -22.19 -9.27 5.22
#